data_6d2585e553218108bd950d0a9b61a492
#
_entry.id   6d2585e553218108bd950d0a9b61a492
#
_cell.length_a   1.000
_cell.length_b   1.000
_cell.length_c   1.000
_cell.angle_alpha   90.00
_cell.angle_beta   90.00
_cell.angle_gamma   90.00
#
_symmetry.space_group_name_H-M   'P 1'
#
loop_
_entity.id
_entity.type
_entity.pdbx_description
1 polymer ?
#
loop_
_entity_poly.entity_id
_entity_poly.type
_entity_poly.pdbx_seq_one_letter_code
_entity_poly.pdbx_strand_id
1 'polypeptide(L)'
;IDDKSGKKISVKMGSYGIGVSRLVGAAIEANYNNDVMKWPKSISPYDVVIIPSINKNNKDNLQKAEKIYQELKKQNIDVLLDDVDENMSNKFKKHDLIGIPFQIIVGSKSEENKFEFKELNSNSELLSLENIKSKLKE
;
A
#
# COMPACT_ATOMS: atom_id res chain seq x y z
N ILE A 1 3.72 1.28 -50.92
CA ILE A 1 4.96 0.70 -51.43
C ILE A 1 4.63 -0.46 -52.37
N ASP A 2 5.53 -0.81 -53.27
CA ASP A 2 5.38 -1.98 -54.10
C ASP A 2 6.07 -3.17 -53.41
N ASP A 3 5.41 -4.35 -53.46
CA ASP A 3 6.01 -5.60 -53.01
C ASP A 3 7.03 -6.13 -54.05
N LYS A 4 7.67 -7.26 -53.77
CA LYS A 4 8.66 -7.89 -54.67
C LYS A 4 8.12 -8.30 -56.03
N SER A 5 6.79 -8.35 -56.18
CA SER A 5 6.06 -8.66 -57.41
C SER A 5 5.59 -7.42 -58.16
N GLY A 6 5.89 -6.22 -57.68
CA GLY A 6 5.41 -4.95 -58.22
C GLY A 6 3.97 -4.59 -57.88
N LYS A 7 3.32 -5.32 -56.94
CA LYS A 7 1.97 -5.04 -56.49
C LYS A 7 1.96 -4.00 -55.39
N LYS A 8 1.11 -2.98 -55.52
CA LYS A 8 0.91 -1.94 -54.49
C LYS A 8 0.27 -2.54 -53.23
N ILE A 9 0.96 -2.41 -52.10
CA ILE A 9 0.46 -2.83 -50.81
C ILE A 9 0.44 -1.61 -49.85
N SER A 10 -0.62 -1.57 -49.03
CA SER A 10 -0.70 -0.57 -47.97
C SER A 10 0.19 -0.98 -46.79
N VAL A 11 1.09 -0.11 -46.39
CA VAL A 11 1.90 -0.30 -45.20
C VAL A 11 1.05 -0.03 -43.96
N LYS A 12 1.02 -0.95 -43.04
CA LYS A 12 0.41 -0.77 -41.74
C LYS A 12 1.49 -0.40 -40.72
N MET A 13 1.27 0.67 -40.00
CA MET A 13 2.16 1.12 -38.92
C MET A 13 1.38 1.11 -37.61
N GLY A 14 1.95 0.51 -36.57
CA GLY A 14 1.49 0.65 -35.21
C GLY A 14 2.29 1.73 -34.49
N SER A 15 1.62 2.57 -33.74
CA SER A 15 2.25 3.53 -32.82
C SER A 15 1.75 3.28 -31.42
N TYR A 16 2.68 3.08 -30.49
CA TYR A 16 2.37 2.73 -29.12
C TYR A 16 3.02 3.77 -28.20
N GLY A 17 2.25 4.25 -27.24
CA GLY A 17 2.74 5.21 -26.26
C GLY A 17 1.99 5.09 -24.95
N ILE A 18 2.68 5.31 -23.84
CA ILE A 18 2.12 5.31 -22.49
C ILE A 18 2.39 6.66 -21.85
N GLY A 19 1.30 7.36 -21.46
CA GLY A 19 1.41 8.57 -20.65
C GLY A 19 1.58 8.23 -19.18
N VAL A 20 2.81 8.27 -18.66
CA VAL A 20 3.13 7.84 -17.29
C VAL A 20 2.30 8.60 -16.25
N SER A 21 2.19 9.93 -16.37
CA SER A 21 1.36 10.72 -15.45
C SER A 21 -0.14 10.42 -15.53
N ARG A 22 -0.62 9.99 -16.69
CA ARG A 22 -2.02 9.57 -16.89
C ARG A 22 -2.32 8.23 -16.24
N LEU A 23 -1.33 7.35 -16.08
CA LEU A 23 -1.50 6.06 -15.42
C LEU A 23 -1.97 6.20 -13.97
N VAL A 24 -1.58 7.25 -13.26
CA VAL A 24 -2.04 7.52 -11.89
C VAL A 24 -3.57 7.68 -11.87
N GLY A 25 -4.12 8.55 -12.72
CA GLY A 25 -5.57 8.74 -12.83
C GLY A 25 -6.30 7.48 -13.28
N ALA A 26 -5.76 6.76 -14.27
CA ALA A 26 -6.34 5.51 -14.75
C ALA A 26 -6.34 4.40 -13.68
N ALA A 27 -5.28 4.31 -12.87
CA ALA A 27 -5.19 3.36 -11.77
C ALA A 27 -6.22 3.68 -10.67
N ILE A 28 -6.40 4.95 -10.33
CA ILE A 28 -7.41 5.39 -9.36
C ILE A 28 -8.80 5.02 -9.88
N GLU A 29 -9.14 5.41 -11.11
CA GLU A 29 -10.45 5.13 -11.70
C GLU A 29 -10.77 3.63 -11.77
N ALA A 30 -9.79 2.81 -12.15
CA ALA A 30 -9.96 1.36 -12.27
C ALA A 30 -10.08 0.63 -10.92
N ASN A 31 -9.57 1.20 -9.83
CA ASN A 31 -9.51 0.54 -8.52
C ASN A 31 -10.34 1.26 -7.44
N TYR A 32 -11.09 2.28 -7.81
CA TYR A 32 -12.00 2.96 -6.90
C TYR A 32 -13.31 2.18 -6.77
N ASN A 33 -13.67 1.83 -5.55
CA ASN A 33 -14.92 1.13 -5.24
C ASN A 33 -15.41 1.50 -3.83
N ASN A 34 -16.69 1.84 -3.70
CA ASN A 34 -17.34 2.18 -2.43
C ASN A 34 -16.56 3.21 -1.58
N ASP A 35 -16.20 4.33 -2.19
CA ASP A 35 -15.47 5.43 -1.57
C ASP A 35 -14.07 5.07 -1.04
N VAL A 36 -13.54 3.93 -1.46
CA VAL A 36 -12.19 3.49 -1.11
C VAL A 36 -11.41 3.18 -2.37
N MET A 37 -10.19 3.67 -2.43
CA MET A 37 -9.22 3.38 -3.47
C MET A 37 -8.18 2.43 -2.90
N LYS A 38 -7.93 1.31 -3.59
CA LYS A 38 -6.87 0.35 -3.24
C LYS A 38 -5.86 0.29 -4.38
N TRP A 39 -4.63 0.69 -4.12
CA TRP A 39 -3.58 0.56 -5.12
C TRP A 39 -3.27 -0.91 -5.42
N PRO A 40 -3.13 -1.28 -6.71
CA PRO A 40 -2.47 -2.54 -7.06
C PRO A 40 -1.08 -2.58 -6.44
N LYS A 41 -0.68 -3.71 -5.88
CA LYS A 41 0.61 -3.88 -5.17
C LYS A 41 1.81 -3.41 -6.01
N SER A 42 1.78 -3.67 -7.33
CA SER A 42 2.87 -3.32 -8.26
C SER A 42 3.10 -1.82 -8.45
N ILE A 43 2.15 -0.96 -8.10
CA ILE A 43 2.23 0.50 -8.28
C ILE A 43 1.82 1.26 -7.01
N SER A 44 1.64 0.55 -5.91
CA SER A 44 1.39 1.18 -4.61
C SER A 44 2.61 2.01 -4.17
N PRO A 45 2.43 3.23 -3.64
CA PRO A 45 3.53 4.04 -3.14
C PRO A 45 4.22 3.41 -1.93
N TYR A 46 3.50 2.57 -1.17
CA TYR A 46 3.99 1.79 -0.04
C TYR A 46 3.29 0.44 0.00
N ASP A 47 3.99 -0.60 0.45
CA ASP A 47 3.40 -1.92 0.66
C ASP A 47 2.48 -1.92 1.89
N VAL A 48 2.90 -1.23 2.95
CA VAL A 48 2.20 -1.24 4.23
C VAL A 48 2.36 0.09 4.97
N VAL A 49 1.34 0.48 5.73
CA VAL A 49 1.43 1.58 6.70
C VAL A 49 1.36 1.04 8.13
N ILE A 50 2.21 1.58 9.02
CA ILE A 50 2.17 1.31 10.46
C ILE A 50 1.50 2.50 11.14
N ILE A 51 0.43 2.22 11.87
CA ILE A 51 -0.42 3.22 12.53
C ILE A 51 -0.36 3.01 14.05
N PRO A 52 0.57 3.67 14.77
CA PRO A 52 0.60 3.63 16.21
C PRO A 52 -0.50 4.49 16.83
N SER A 53 -1.15 3.95 17.87
CA SER A 53 -1.98 4.75 18.77
C SER A 53 -1.08 5.55 19.70
N ILE A 54 -0.91 6.83 19.40
CA ILE A 54 -0.06 7.73 20.18
C ILE A 54 -0.98 8.47 21.16
N ASN A 55 -0.68 8.33 22.45
CA ASN A 55 -1.30 9.11 23.51
C ASN A 55 -0.20 9.79 24.32
N LYS A 56 -0.47 10.98 24.89
CA LYS A 56 0.52 11.71 25.72
C LYS A 56 1.11 10.88 26.85
N ASN A 57 0.40 9.85 27.30
CA ASN A 57 0.79 8.97 28.40
C ASN A 57 1.37 7.61 27.92
N ASN A 58 1.40 7.33 26.63
CA ASN A 58 1.86 6.03 26.11
C ASN A 58 2.68 6.20 24.83
N LYS A 59 3.96 6.45 25.03
CA LYS A 59 4.97 6.50 23.95
C LYS A 59 5.47 5.12 23.53
N ASP A 60 5.10 4.07 24.25
CA ASP A 60 5.57 2.70 24.00
C ASP A 60 5.10 2.17 22.64
N ASN A 61 3.89 2.56 22.23
CA ASN A 61 3.35 2.16 20.93
C ASN A 61 4.16 2.74 19.76
N LEU A 62 4.64 3.97 19.88
CA LEU A 62 5.50 4.58 18.86
C LEU A 62 6.84 3.84 18.77
N GLN A 63 7.46 3.54 19.90
CA GLN A 63 8.72 2.79 19.93
C GLN A 63 8.57 1.36 19.37
N LYS A 64 7.45 0.69 19.65
CA LYS A 64 7.12 -0.60 19.04
C LYS A 64 6.95 -0.48 17.53
N ALA A 65 6.23 0.54 17.08
CA ALA A 65 6.02 0.82 15.67
C ALA A 65 7.34 1.12 14.93
N GLU A 66 8.24 1.88 15.54
CA GLU A 66 9.58 2.15 15.00
C GLU A 66 10.42 0.87 14.84
N LYS A 67 10.36 -0.05 15.83
CA LYS A 67 11.04 -1.35 15.72
C LYS A 67 10.50 -2.17 14.55
N ILE A 68 9.18 -2.26 14.41
CA ILE A 68 8.54 -2.96 13.29
C ILE A 68 8.96 -2.32 11.96
N TYR A 69 8.94 -0.99 11.88
CA TYR A 69 9.38 -0.25 10.70
C TYR A 69 10.80 -0.62 10.28
N GLN A 70 11.75 -0.60 11.23
CA GLN A 70 13.13 -0.95 10.94
C GLN A 70 13.30 -2.41 10.50
N GLU A 71 12.52 -3.33 11.08
CA GLU A 71 12.57 -4.74 10.70
C GLU A 71 12.01 -5.00 9.29
N LEU A 72 10.90 -4.36 8.93
CA LEU A 72 10.32 -4.48 7.60
C LEU A 72 11.22 -3.84 6.54
N LYS A 73 11.81 -2.67 6.82
CA LYS A 73 12.78 -2.03 5.92
C LYS A 73 14.01 -2.88 5.63
N LYS A 74 14.52 -3.62 6.62
CA LYS A 74 15.63 -4.57 6.41
C LYS A 74 15.30 -5.68 5.40
N GLN A 75 14.02 -5.92 5.15
CA GLN A 75 13.54 -6.91 4.19
C GLN A 75 13.14 -6.33 2.84
N ASN A 76 13.51 -5.06 2.57
CA ASN A 76 13.14 -4.31 1.36
C ASN A 76 11.61 -4.20 1.14
N ILE A 77 10.85 -4.07 2.23
CA ILE A 77 9.43 -3.76 2.19
C ILE A 77 9.29 -2.24 2.28
N ASP A 78 8.48 -1.64 1.40
CA ASP A 78 8.21 -0.22 1.42
C ASP A 78 7.15 0.12 2.48
N VAL A 79 7.61 0.76 3.56
CA VAL A 79 6.80 1.01 4.75
C VAL A 79 6.63 2.50 4.99
N LEU A 80 5.39 2.92 5.26
CA LEU A 80 5.06 4.23 5.80
C LEU A 80 4.84 4.12 7.31
N LEU A 81 5.47 4.95 8.12
CA LEU A 81 5.19 5.10 9.55
C LEU A 81 4.40 6.39 9.78
N ASP A 82 3.18 6.28 10.33
CA ASP A 82 2.39 7.45 10.74
C ASP A 82 2.72 7.85 12.18
N ASP A 83 3.74 8.65 12.35
CA ASP A 83 4.23 9.14 13.64
C ASP A 83 3.52 10.41 14.14
N VAL A 84 2.50 10.87 13.42
CA VAL A 84 1.74 12.08 13.80
C VAL A 84 0.90 11.80 15.05
N ASP A 85 0.92 12.72 16.02
CA ASP A 85 0.04 12.68 17.20
C ASP A 85 -1.37 13.16 16.82
N GLU A 86 -2.18 12.24 16.33
CA GLU A 86 -3.53 12.47 15.84
C GLU A 86 -4.48 11.36 16.31
N ASN A 87 -5.78 11.66 16.33
CA ASN A 87 -6.81 10.69 16.65
C ASN A 87 -6.80 9.52 15.66
N MET A 88 -6.86 8.28 16.16
CA MET A 88 -6.86 7.05 15.37
C MET A 88 -7.92 7.04 14.26
N SER A 89 -9.12 7.59 14.54
CA SER A 89 -10.19 7.68 13.52
C SER A 89 -9.77 8.52 12.31
N ASN A 90 -9.03 9.62 12.53
CA ASN A 90 -8.54 10.47 11.46
C ASN A 90 -7.41 9.76 10.69
N LYS A 91 -6.49 9.08 11.42
CA LYS A 91 -5.44 8.28 10.80
C LYS A 91 -6.02 7.22 9.86
N PHE A 92 -7.04 6.46 10.31
CA PHE A 92 -7.68 5.45 9.46
C PHE A 92 -8.29 6.07 8.21
N LYS A 93 -9.09 7.14 8.35
CA LYS A 93 -9.69 7.84 7.21
C LYS A 93 -8.64 8.31 6.21
N LYS A 94 -7.54 8.89 6.70
CA LYS A 94 -6.42 9.37 5.88
C LYS A 94 -5.79 8.23 5.09
N HIS A 95 -5.49 7.10 5.75
CA HIS A 95 -4.84 5.97 5.09
C HIS A 95 -5.79 5.18 4.18
N ASP A 96 -7.07 5.12 4.49
CA ASP A 96 -8.09 4.56 3.61
C ASP A 96 -8.22 5.40 2.31
N LEU A 97 -8.09 6.73 2.40
CA LEU A 97 -8.06 7.61 1.21
C LEU A 97 -6.76 7.49 0.41
N ILE A 98 -5.61 7.31 1.07
CA ILE A 98 -4.33 7.08 0.39
C ILE A 98 -4.35 5.73 -0.35
N GLY A 99 -5.06 4.74 0.18
CA GLY A 99 -5.27 3.47 -0.50
C GLY A 99 -4.12 2.49 -0.37
N ILE A 100 -3.28 2.60 0.67
CA ILE A 100 -2.20 1.64 0.95
C ILE A 100 -2.82 0.26 1.25
N PRO A 101 -2.36 -0.82 0.57
CA PRO A 101 -3.07 -2.11 0.62
C PRO A 101 -3.11 -2.76 2.01
N PHE A 102 -2.08 -2.57 2.82
CA PHE A 102 -1.98 -3.19 4.14
C PHE A 102 -1.73 -2.18 5.26
N GLN A 103 -2.30 -2.44 6.42
CA GLN A 103 -2.19 -1.61 7.61
C GLN A 103 -1.78 -2.48 8.82
N ILE A 104 -0.77 -2.03 9.57
CA ILE A 104 -0.37 -2.59 10.86
C ILE A 104 -0.75 -1.59 11.94
N ILE A 105 -1.63 -1.99 12.84
CA ILE A 105 -2.11 -1.12 13.91
C ILE A 105 -1.41 -1.53 15.21
N VAL A 106 -0.75 -0.55 15.85
CA VAL A 106 -0.06 -0.74 17.12
C VAL A 106 -0.83 0.00 18.20
N GLY A 107 -1.64 -0.73 18.95
CA GLY A 107 -2.55 -0.16 19.96
C GLY A 107 -2.78 -1.07 21.15
N SER A 108 -3.88 -0.87 21.84
CA SER A 108 -4.23 -1.61 23.07
C SER A 108 -4.43 -3.12 22.88
N LYS A 109 -4.75 -3.56 21.67
CA LYS A 109 -4.90 -4.97 21.32
C LYS A 109 -3.58 -5.63 20.91
N SER A 110 -2.51 -4.84 20.76
CA SER A 110 -1.20 -5.36 20.39
C SER A 110 -0.55 -6.02 21.62
N GLU A 111 -0.19 -7.29 21.47
CA GLU A 111 0.61 -8.04 22.43
C GLU A 111 2.11 -7.86 22.14
N GLU A 112 2.96 -8.52 22.91
CA GLU A 112 4.42 -8.34 22.80
C GLU A 112 4.95 -8.69 21.40
N ASN A 113 4.34 -9.67 20.70
CA ASN A 113 4.72 -10.13 19.36
C ASN A 113 3.54 -10.28 18.38
N LYS A 114 2.35 -9.77 18.72
CA LYS A 114 1.19 -9.81 17.84
C LYS A 114 0.63 -8.41 17.62
N PHE A 115 0.34 -8.11 16.38
CA PHE A 115 -0.16 -6.81 15.96
C PHE A 115 -1.44 -6.98 15.17
N GLU A 116 -2.30 -5.99 15.27
CA GLU A 116 -3.52 -5.96 14.47
C GLU A 116 -3.13 -5.63 13.02
N PHE A 117 -3.35 -6.59 12.13
CA PHE A 117 -3.08 -6.48 10.70
C PHE A 117 -4.39 -6.42 9.95
N LYS A 118 -4.50 -5.50 9.02
CA LYS A 118 -5.69 -5.28 8.20
C LYS A 118 -5.28 -5.11 6.74
N GLU A 119 -5.89 -5.88 5.86
CA GLU A 119 -5.96 -5.56 4.46
C GLU A 119 -7.06 -4.53 4.23
N LEU A 120 -6.83 -3.56 3.36
CA LEU A 120 -7.81 -2.51 3.05
C LEU A 120 -9.15 -3.13 2.61
N ASN A 121 -10.27 -2.67 3.16
CA ASN A 121 -11.63 -3.22 3.00
C ASN A 121 -11.86 -4.60 3.63
N SER A 122 -10.96 -5.10 4.45
CA SER A 122 -11.12 -6.37 5.17
C SER A 122 -11.19 -6.15 6.69
N ASN A 123 -11.62 -7.17 7.40
CA ASN A 123 -11.56 -7.16 8.86
C ASN A 123 -10.11 -7.29 9.33
N SER A 124 -9.81 -6.70 10.48
CA SER A 124 -8.50 -6.85 11.10
C SER A 124 -8.35 -8.21 11.78
N GLU A 125 -7.14 -8.75 11.77
CA GLU A 125 -6.74 -9.98 12.42
C GLU A 125 -5.48 -9.75 13.27
N LEU A 126 -5.30 -10.54 14.34
CA LEU A 126 -4.09 -10.48 15.14
C LEU A 126 -3.05 -11.45 14.60
N LEU A 127 -1.93 -10.94 14.11
CA LEU A 127 -0.85 -11.73 13.53
C LEU A 127 0.49 -11.46 14.22
N SER A 128 1.33 -12.49 14.24
CA SER A 128 2.74 -12.32 14.59
C SER A 128 3.48 -11.56 13.50
N LEU A 129 4.57 -10.88 13.85
CA LEU A 129 5.37 -10.12 12.88
C LEU A 129 5.90 -11.02 11.75
N GLU A 130 6.23 -12.28 12.04
CA GLU A 130 6.67 -13.25 11.02
C GLU A 130 5.57 -13.57 10.01
N ASN A 131 4.33 -13.77 10.48
CA ASN A 131 3.18 -14.01 9.59
C ASN A 131 2.85 -12.78 8.74
N ILE A 132 2.98 -11.57 9.32
CA ILE A 132 2.82 -10.32 8.58
C ILE A 132 3.87 -10.23 7.46
N LYS A 133 5.14 -10.49 7.78
CA LYS A 133 6.23 -10.51 6.79
C LYS A 133 5.97 -11.49 5.63
N SER A 134 5.43 -12.67 5.93
CA SER A 134 5.07 -13.66 4.90
C SER A 134 3.97 -13.15 3.99
N LYS A 135 2.89 -12.60 4.57
CA LYS A 135 1.77 -12.02 3.79
C LYS A 135 2.16 -10.81 2.92
N LEU A 136 3.12 -10.01 3.36
CA LEU A 136 3.59 -8.86 2.58
C LEU A 136 4.46 -9.27 1.37
N LYS A 137 5.03 -10.50 1.37
CA LYS A 137 5.84 -11.03 0.27
C LYS A 137 5.04 -11.80 -0.78
N GLU A 138 3.84 -12.24 -0.47
CA GLU A 138 2.88 -12.83 -1.42
C GLU A 138 2.31 -11.79 -2.38
#